data_c9c72fccf5f4022e4a66f9c4ee103880
#
_entry.id   c9c72fccf5f4022e4a66f9c4ee103880
#
_cell.length_a   1.000
_cell.length_b   1.000
_cell.length_c   1.000
_cell.angle_alpha   90.00
_cell.angle_beta   90.00
_cell.angle_gamma   90.00
#
_symmetry.space_group_name_H-M   'P 1'
#
loop_
_entity.id
_entity.type
_entity.pdbx_description
1 polymer ?
#
loop_
_entity_poly.entity_id
_entity_poly.type
_entity_poly.pdbx_seq_one_letter_code
_entity_poly.pdbx_strand_id
1 'polypeptide(L)'
;MSKPKLAVIGSGWSGFTLSQKVSLSKYDITIISPVRTIQYTPLLASAATGLFNFRLAEEPVRRRHRSAVQYHKAKAESIDFEKKVIRCKPSVSFFQSDKDDYAVEYDKLVLAPGCDIQTFGTPGAMEHALFLRTTNDARIIQQRLLEMLDAASLPNVSEEKQREILNIRIVGGGAIGIEATAELYDCWNESMRFVYPHLDGKVTITIHDVAPSILSTFDKSLGDYALESLKNKHVEIKTSSHIERVEADAIYTKEDGRLPYGMLLWATGNKAASLLDTLPVKKPEKGMPRILTDKYLRVLRPDGTPMEDVWAMGDAADIEGHSLPTLAEVALQKGEYLSNELNKDGPPAPFEYKQKSHLAYLGQHDGIVGGKEDWTGRSAWLAWRSGSLAWTRSWRRRIMISISYMFVWLGGRDIARK
;
A
#
# COMPACT_ATOMS: atom_id res chain seq x y z
N MET A 1 -16.69 -25.02 28.31
CA MET A 1 -15.69 -25.36 27.30
C MET A 1 -14.89 -24.09 26.98
N SER A 2 -13.56 -24.20 26.82
CA SER A 2 -12.75 -23.10 26.34
C SER A 2 -13.15 -22.73 24.91
N LYS A 3 -13.08 -21.44 24.55
CA LYS A 3 -13.34 -21.00 23.16
C LYS A 3 -12.23 -21.51 22.24
N PRO A 4 -12.53 -21.83 20.97
CA PRO A 4 -11.50 -22.15 20.00
C PRO A 4 -10.57 -20.97 19.78
N LYS A 5 -9.25 -21.27 19.71
CA LYS A 5 -8.17 -20.31 19.46
C LYS A 5 -8.15 -19.97 17.96
N LEU A 6 -8.43 -18.71 17.60
CA LEU A 6 -8.33 -18.20 16.23
C LEU A 6 -7.05 -17.38 16.08
N ALA A 7 -6.07 -17.91 15.37
CA ALA A 7 -4.86 -17.17 15.02
C ALA A 7 -5.03 -16.44 13.67
N VAL A 8 -4.58 -15.19 13.60
CA VAL A 8 -4.61 -14.37 12.40
C VAL A 8 -3.20 -13.85 12.10
N ILE A 9 -2.61 -14.26 11.00
CA ILE A 9 -1.30 -13.79 10.56
C ILE A 9 -1.50 -12.58 9.63
N GLY A 10 -0.99 -11.42 10.08
CA GLY A 10 -1.10 -10.16 9.37
C GLY A 10 -2.21 -9.25 9.89
N SER A 11 -1.90 -7.96 9.97
CA SER A 11 -2.80 -6.89 10.43
C SER A 11 -3.13 -5.87 9.34
N GLY A 12 -2.97 -6.24 8.06
CA GLY A 12 -3.37 -5.45 6.91
C GLY A 12 -4.90 -5.37 6.74
N TRP A 13 -5.37 -4.93 5.58
CA TRP A 13 -6.79 -4.69 5.29
C TRP A 13 -7.71 -5.85 5.68
N SER A 14 -7.38 -7.07 5.27
CA SER A 14 -8.21 -8.25 5.56
C SER A 14 -8.10 -8.71 7.01
N GLY A 15 -6.88 -8.91 7.53
CA GLY A 15 -6.66 -9.39 8.91
C GLY A 15 -7.18 -8.42 9.97
N PHE A 16 -6.97 -7.11 9.77
CA PHE A 16 -7.55 -6.08 10.64
C PHE A 16 -9.08 -6.12 10.60
N THR A 17 -9.69 -6.14 9.41
CA THR A 17 -11.15 -6.17 9.25
C THR A 17 -11.76 -7.38 9.96
N LEU A 18 -11.18 -8.57 9.73
CA LEU A 18 -11.60 -9.79 10.42
C LEU A 18 -11.53 -9.63 11.94
N SER A 19 -10.39 -9.21 12.46
CA SER A 19 -10.16 -9.06 13.91
C SER A 19 -11.13 -8.09 14.59
N GLN A 20 -11.66 -7.12 13.84
CA GLN A 20 -12.64 -6.16 14.37
C GLN A 20 -14.09 -6.69 14.34
N LYS A 21 -14.40 -7.66 13.48
CA LYS A 21 -15.78 -8.13 13.23
C LYS A 21 -16.09 -9.52 13.78
N VAL A 22 -15.09 -10.39 13.92
CA VAL A 22 -15.29 -11.73 14.50
C VAL A 22 -15.72 -11.65 15.96
N SER A 23 -16.69 -12.49 16.35
CA SER A 23 -17.26 -12.50 17.70
C SER A 23 -16.28 -12.97 18.76
N LEU A 24 -16.03 -12.14 19.76
CA LEU A 24 -15.26 -12.49 20.96
C LEU A 24 -15.97 -13.46 21.91
N SER A 25 -17.27 -13.67 21.72
CA SER A 25 -18.00 -14.71 22.47
C SER A 25 -17.75 -16.11 21.91
N LYS A 26 -17.41 -16.21 20.59
CA LYS A 26 -17.16 -17.49 19.92
C LYS A 26 -15.67 -17.89 19.88
N TYR A 27 -14.74 -16.92 19.84
CA TYR A 27 -13.32 -17.18 19.62
C TYR A 27 -12.42 -16.41 20.57
N ASP A 28 -11.30 -17.03 20.95
CA ASP A 28 -10.13 -16.37 21.52
C ASP A 28 -9.19 -15.99 20.36
N ILE A 29 -9.06 -14.68 20.10
CA ILE A 29 -8.39 -14.18 18.90
C ILE A 29 -6.96 -13.73 19.23
N THR A 30 -5.98 -14.23 18.49
CA THR A 30 -4.59 -13.80 18.52
C THR A 30 -4.17 -13.30 17.14
N ILE A 31 -3.72 -12.04 17.05
CA ILE A 31 -3.12 -11.45 15.83
C ILE A 31 -1.61 -11.51 15.95
N ILE A 32 -0.95 -12.03 14.92
CA ILE A 32 0.49 -12.07 14.79
C ILE A 32 0.89 -11.19 13.62
N SER A 33 1.58 -10.06 13.90
CA SER A 33 2.01 -9.14 12.85
C SER A 33 3.20 -8.30 13.31
N PRO A 34 4.21 -8.04 12.46
CA PRO A 34 5.32 -7.16 12.80
C PRO A 34 4.90 -5.69 12.88
N VAL A 35 3.73 -5.32 12.33
CA VAL A 35 3.24 -3.93 12.23
C VAL A 35 2.07 -3.71 13.20
N ARG A 36 2.16 -2.66 14.02
CA ARG A 36 1.17 -2.33 15.07
C ARG A 36 -0.13 -1.71 14.57
N THR A 37 -0.13 -1.26 13.32
CA THR A 37 -1.20 -0.45 12.75
C THR A 37 -1.61 -1.02 11.39
N ILE A 38 -2.89 -0.84 11.05
CA ILE A 38 -3.28 -0.90 9.65
C ILE A 38 -2.88 0.42 8.96
N GLN A 39 -2.35 0.32 7.75
CA GLN A 39 -1.99 1.45 6.91
C GLN A 39 -3.14 1.74 5.93
N TYR A 40 -3.62 2.97 5.90
CA TYR A 40 -4.61 3.42 4.92
C TYR A 40 -3.88 3.84 3.64
N THR A 41 -3.50 2.85 2.83
CA THR A 41 -2.66 3.04 1.64
C THR A 41 -3.17 4.11 0.67
N PRO A 42 -4.48 4.29 0.42
CA PRO A 42 -4.99 5.38 -0.44
C PRO A 42 -4.76 6.79 0.12
N LEU A 43 -4.35 6.92 1.38
CA LEU A 43 -4.11 8.21 2.03
C LEU A 43 -2.62 8.57 2.13
N LEU A 44 -1.72 7.64 1.78
CA LEU A 44 -0.28 7.82 2.02
C LEU A 44 0.36 8.88 1.15
N ALA A 45 -0.04 9.01 -0.12
CA ALA A 45 0.47 10.04 -1.02
C ALA A 45 0.13 11.46 -0.50
N SER A 46 -1.14 11.67 -0.11
CA SER A 46 -1.60 12.92 0.49
C SER A 46 -0.89 13.23 1.81
N ALA A 47 -0.62 12.21 2.63
CA ALA A 47 0.11 12.35 3.89
C ALA A 47 1.59 12.70 3.65
N ALA A 48 2.23 12.09 2.64
CA ALA A 48 3.63 12.33 2.29
C ALA A 48 3.87 13.77 1.82
N THR A 49 2.85 14.42 1.25
CA THR A 49 2.90 15.80 0.78
C THR A 49 2.31 16.82 1.76
N GLY A 50 2.10 16.43 3.03
CA GLY A 50 1.69 17.35 4.09
C GLY A 50 0.25 17.84 4.02
N LEU A 51 -0.64 17.17 3.28
CA LEU A 51 -2.05 17.51 3.23
C LEU A 51 -2.76 17.29 4.58
N PHE A 52 -2.24 16.34 5.35
CA PHE A 52 -2.57 16.10 6.77
C PHE A 52 -1.45 15.31 7.43
N ASN A 53 -1.45 15.27 8.77
CA ASN A 53 -0.43 14.54 9.52
C ASN A 53 -0.48 13.04 9.17
N PHE A 54 0.65 12.46 8.78
CA PHE A 54 0.78 11.06 8.34
C PHE A 54 0.22 10.04 9.33
N ARG A 55 0.21 10.33 10.65
CA ARG A 55 -0.40 9.46 11.68
C ARG A 55 -1.91 9.28 11.51
N LEU A 56 -2.58 10.13 10.74
CA LEU A 56 -3.99 9.99 10.42
C LEU A 56 -4.24 8.91 9.35
N ALA A 57 -3.22 8.57 8.55
CA ALA A 57 -3.28 7.49 7.57
C ALA A 57 -3.02 6.09 8.14
N GLU A 58 -3.02 5.94 9.45
CA GLU A 58 -2.89 4.64 10.11
C GLU A 58 -3.82 4.49 11.30
N GLU A 59 -4.10 3.27 11.72
CA GLU A 59 -4.91 2.99 12.90
C GLU A 59 -4.37 1.79 13.70
N PRO A 60 -4.34 1.86 15.06
CA PRO A 60 -3.80 0.78 15.87
C PRO A 60 -4.68 -0.49 15.77
N VAL A 61 -4.02 -1.63 15.69
CA VAL A 61 -4.65 -2.94 15.73
C VAL A 61 -5.31 -3.18 17.09
N ARG A 62 -4.63 -2.80 18.17
CA ARG A 62 -5.18 -2.85 19.53
C ARG A 62 -6.17 -1.71 19.74
N ARG A 63 -7.41 -2.06 20.10
CA ARG A 63 -8.47 -1.09 20.40
C ARG A 63 -9.07 -1.32 21.76
N ARG A 64 -9.45 -0.25 22.47
CA ARG A 64 -10.03 -0.32 23.83
C ARG A 64 -11.27 -1.22 23.88
N HIS A 65 -12.17 -1.10 22.94
CA HIS A 65 -13.40 -1.88 22.86
C HIS A 65 -13.21 -3.33 22.35
N ARG A 66 -11.98 -3.69 21.96
CA ARG A 66 -11.55 -5.03 21.52
C ARG A 66 -10.33 -5.50 22.32
N SER A 67 -10.23 -5.13 23.59
CA SER A 67 -9.05 -5.41 24.44
C SER A 67 -8.79 -6.92 24.66
N ALA A 68 -9.80 -7.77 24.49
CA ALA A 68 -9.64 -9.21 24.56
C ALA A 68 -8.93 -9.83 23.34
N VAL A 69 -8.77 -9.09 22.22
CA VAL A 69 -7.94 -9.52 21.10
C VAL A 69 -6.47 -9.42 21.52
N GLN A 70 -5.80 -10.56 21.55
CA GLN A 70 -4.35 -10.58 21.77
C GLN A 70 -3.62 -10.13 20.52
N TYR A 71 -2.51 -9.41 20.69
CA TYR A 71 -1.68 -8.98 19.60
C TYR A 71 -0.20 -9.23 19.93
N HIS A 72 0.45 -10.01 19.09
CA HIS A 72 1.86 -10.30 19.15
C HIS A 72 2.57 -9.49 18.06
N LYS A 73 3.48 -8.59 18.47
CA LYS A 73 4.36 -7.89 17.53
C LYS A 73 5.49 -8.84 17.13
N ALA A 74 5.21 -9.69 16.17
CA ALA A 74 6.09 -10.75 15.71
C ALA A 74 5.87 -11.06 14.23
N LYS A 75 6.85 -11.65 13.60
CA LYS A 75 6.78 -12.25 12.27
C LYS A 75 6.50 -13.75 12.43
N ALA A 76 5.52 -14.28 11.70
CA ALA A 76 5.36 -15.71 11.52
C ALA A 76 6.40 -16.20 10.53
N GLU A 77 7.21 -17.18 10.90
CA GLU A 77 8.31 -17.71 10.08
C GLU A 77 7.98 -19.05 9.43
N SER A 78 7.26 -19.91 10.16
CA SER A 78 6.80 -21.19 9.65
C SER A 78 5.52 -21.65 10.33
N ILE A 79 4.80 -22.56 9.70
CA ILE A 79 3.53 -23.10 10.18
C ILE A 79 3.57 -24.63 10.01
N ASP A 80 3.31 -25.33 11.09
CA ASP A 80 3.04 -26.77 11.09
C ASP A 80 1.52 -26.94 11.11
N PHE A 81 0.92 -27.27 9.96
CA PHE A 81 -0.53 -27.41 9.83
C PHE A 81 -1.07 -28.67 10.52
N GLU A 82 -0.27 -29.72 10.70
CA GLU A 82 -0.69 -30.95 11.36
C GLU A 82 -0.71 -30.78 12.87
N LYS A 83 0.34 -30.18 13.43
CA LYS A 83 0.41 -29.88 14.87
C LYS A 83 -0.35 -28.63 15.25
N LYS A 84 -0.85 -27.85 14.28
CA LYS A 84 -1.52 -26.56 14.48
C LYS A 84 -0.68 -25.56 15.28
N VAL A 85 0.56 -25.38 14.90
CA VAL A 85 1.53 -24.52 15.57
C VAL A 85 2.15 -23.52 14.59
N ILE A 86 2.25 -22.26 15.00
CA ILE A 86 2.92 -21.19 14.29
C ILE A 86 4.21 -20.87 15.03
N ARG A 87 5.36 -20.92 14.36
CA ARG A 87 6.62 -20.41 14.89
C ARG A 87 6.72 -18.92 14.62
N CYS A 88 6.98 -18.15 15.66
CA CYS A 88 6.98 -16.70 15.64
C CYS A 88 8.32 -16.14 16.09
N LYS A 89 8.83 -15.15 15.36
CA LYS A 89 10.02 -14.36 15.73
C LYS A 89 9.58 -12.99 16.23
N PRO A 90 9.95 -12.56 17.45
CA PRO A 90 9.61 -11.23 17.96
C PRO A 90 10.14 -10.11 17.04
N SER A 91 9.31 -9.09 16.81
CA SER A 91 9.68 -7.89 16.02
C SER A 91 9.80 -6.66 16.93
N VAL A 92 10.42 -6.83 18.10
CA VAL A 92 10.68 -5.80 19.11
C VAL A 92 12.16 -5.78 19.49
N SER A 93 12.70 -4.59 19.77
CA SER A 93 14.13 -4.39 19.99
C SER A 93 14.72 -5.09 21.24
N PHE A 94 13.86 -5.47 22.18
CA PHE A 94 14.28 -6.19 23.39
C PHE A 94 14.64 -7.66 23.14
N PHE A 95 14.17 -8.23 22.02
CA PHE A 95 14.35 -9.63 21.65
C PHE A 95 14.93 -9.67 20.25
N GLN A 96 16.19 -10.06 20.11
CA GLN A 96 16.92 -10.05 18.82
C GLN A 96 17.61 -11.38 18.54
N SER A 97 17.54 -12.35 19.47
CA SER A 97 18.13 -13.67 19.34
C SER A 97 17.09 -14.68 18.81
N ASP A 98 17.54 -15.67 18.04
CA ASP A 98 16.69 -16.79 17.61
C ASP A 98 16.21 -17.65 18.81
N LYS A 99 16.85 -17.49 19.99
CA LYS A 99 16.40 -18.11 21.24
C LYS A 99 15.12 -17.48 21.80
N ASP A 100 14.75 -16.31 21.30
CA ASP A 100 13.53 -15.60 21.70
C ASP A 100 12.30 -16.04 20.89
N ASP A 101 12.50 -16.92 19.89
CA ASP A 101 11.42 -17.49 19.09
C ASP A 101 10.49 -18.28 19.98
N TYR A 102 9.20 -18.20 19.66
CA TYR A 102 8.16 -18.88 20.41
C TYR A 102 7.09 -19.50 19.49
N ALA A 103 6.31 -20.39 20.05
CA ALA A 103 5.24 -21.07 19.34
C ALA A 103 3.85 -20.54 19.77
N VAL A 104 2.95 -20.42 18.81
CA VAL A 104 1.53 -20.11 19.03
C VAL A 104 0.71 -21.27 18.50
N GLU A 105 -0.06 -21.90 19.38
CA GLU A 105 -1.04 -22.92 19.03
C GLU A 105 -2.35 -22.30 18.56
N TYR A 106 -3.04 -22.97 17.64
CA TYR A 106 -4.34 -22.55 17.14
C TYR A 106 -5.29 -23.72 16.90
N ASP A 107 -6.59 -23.47 16.97
CA ASP A 107 -7.62 -24.38 16.46
C ASP A 107 -8.01 -24.00 15.03
N LYS A 108 -8.04 -22.69 14.73
CA LYS A 108 -8.35 -22.10 13.43
C LYS A 108 -7.31 -21.06 13.06
N LEU A 109 -6.94 -21.02 11.76
CA LEU A 109 -5.88 -20.13 11.25
C LEU A 109 -6.35 -19.31 10.07
N VAL A 110 -6.03 -18.02 10.07
CA VAL A 110 -6.23 -17.13 8.93
C VAL A 110 -4.91 -16.53 8.47
N LEU A 111 -4.55 -16.78 7.22
CA LEU A 111 -3.35 -16.30 6.58
C LEU A 111 -3.65 -15.00 5.79
N ALA A 112 -3.16 -13.87 6.27
CA ALA A 112 -3.33 -12.56 5.66
C ALA A 112 -2.02 -11.74 5.71
N PRO A 113 -0.84 -12.33 5.39
CA PRO A 113 0.44 -11.64 5.54
C PRO A 113 0.64 -10.50 4.52
N GLY A 114 -0.24 -10.37 3.53
CA GLY A 114 -0.12 -9.36 2.47
C GLY A 114 0.95 -9.72 1.45
N CYS A 115 1.63 -8.70 0.94
CA CYS A 115 2.69 -8.82 -0.07
C CYS A 115 3.86 -7.91 0.29
N ASP A 116 5.04 -8.22 -0.27
CA ASP A 116 6.27 -7.45 -0.15
C ASP A 116 6.45 -6.51 -1.37
N ILE A 117 7.49 -5.67 -1.30
CA ILE A 117 7.88 -4.76 -2.36
C ILE A 117 8.51 -5.54 -3.51
N GLN A 118 8.12 -5.21 -4.75
CA GLN A 118 8.71 -5.79 -5.95
C GLN A 118 9.65 -4.80 -6.62
N THR A 119 10.93 -5.14 -6.67
CA THR A 119 11.96 -4.38 -7.41
C THR A 119 12.45 -5.12 -8.65
N PHE A 120 11.90 -6.29 -8.95
CA PHE A 120 12.30 -7.16 -10.07
C PHE A 120 13.80 -7.53 -10.07
N GLY A 121 14.44 -7.44 -8.89
CA GLY A 121 15.88 -7.69 -8.76
C GLY A 121 16.75 -6.56 -9.29
N THR A 122 16.19 -5.38 -9.58
CA THR A 122 16.97 -4.23 -10.05
C THR A 122 18.03 -3.85 -9.01
N PRO A 123 19.33 -3.92 -9.36
CA PRO A 123 20.42 -3.61 -8.43
C PRO A 123 20.31 -2.18 -7.88
N GLY A 124 20.49 -2.01 -6.58
CA GLY A 124 20.43 -0.73 -5.88
C GLY A 124 19.03 -0.17 -5.62
N ALA A 125 17.97 -0.77 -6.18
CA ALA A 125 16.62 -0.24 -5.99
C ALA A 125 16.14 -0.33 -4.53
N MET A 126 16.48 -1.39 -3.80
CA MET A 126 16.11 -1.53 -2.38
C MET A 126 16.91 -0.59 -1.47
N GLU A 127 18.14 -0.24 -1.85
CA GLU A 127 19.07 0.58 -1.07
C GLU A 127 18.82 2.09 -1.27
N HIS A 128 18.41 2.51 -2.47
CA HIS A 128 18.41 3.92 -2.85
C HIS A 128 17.02 4.49 -3.16
N ALA A 129 16.04 3.65 -3.49
CA ALA A 129 14.69 4.13 -3.77
C ALA A 129 13.86 4.29 -2.49
N LEU A 130 12.92 5.23 -2.53
CA LEU A 130 11.88 5.38 -1.53
C LEU A 130 10.64 4.59 -1.95
N PHE A 131 9.89 4.11 -0.98
CA PHE A 131 8.66 3.35 -1.18
C PHE A 131 7.48 4.07 -0.54
N LEU A 132 6.25 3.71 -0.89
CA LEU A 132 5.05 4.35 -0.33
C LEU A 132 4.03 3.29 0.12
N ARG A 133 4.33 2.60 1.22
CA ARG A 133 3.49 1.53 1.77
C ARG A 133 3.06 1.75 3.22
N THR A 134 3.79 2.59 3.94
CA THR A 134 3.56 2.86 5.35
C THR A 134 3.57 4.36 5.64
N THR A 135 3.05 4.75 6.80
CA THR A 135 3.14 6.13 7.28
C THR A 135 4.59 6.55 7.56
N ASN A 136 5.48 5.61 7.87
CA ASN A 136 6.90 5.90 7.98
C ASN A 136 7.52 6.24 6.61
N ASP A 137 7.11 5.54 5.56
CA ASP A 137 7.56 5.87 4.19
C ASP A 137 7.08 7.25 3.79
N ALA A 138 5.81 7.59 4.07
CA ALA A 138 5.26 8.92 3.83
C ALA A 138 6.08 10.01 4.55
N ARG A 139 6.51 9.75 5.80
CA ARG A 139 7.40 10.66 6.56
C ARG A 139 8.77 10.80 5.91
N ILE A 140 9.37 9.70 5.46
CA ILE A 140 10.68 9.72 4.79
C ILE A 140 10.61 10.49 3.47
N ILE A 141 9.56 10.29 2.68
CA ILE A 141 9.34 11.05 1.43
C ILE A 141 9.21 12.55 1.72
N GLN A 142 8.44 12.94 2.74
CA GLN A 142 8.31 14.33 3.14
C GLN A 142 9.67 14.94 3.56
N GLN A 143 10.44 14.23 4.38
CA GLN A 143 11.78 14.67 4.79
C GLN A 143 12.71 14.81 3.57
N ARG A 144 12.71 13.84 2.66
CA ARG A 144 13.54 13.90 1.44
C ARG A 144 13.17 15.07 0.55
N LEU A 145 11.87 15.38 0.43
CA LEU A 145 11.41 16.54 -0.34
C LEU A 145 11.98 17.85 0.24
N LEU A 146 11.93 18.03 1.56
CA LEU A 146 12.50 19.22 2.23
C LEU A 146 14.02 19.28 2.07
N GLU A 147 14.74 18.16 2.27
CA GLU A 147 16.19 18.10 2.07
C GLU A 147 16.61 18.49 0.65
N MET A 148 15.85 18.08 -0.37
CA MET A 148 16.11 18.49 -1.76
C MET A 148 15.96 20.00 -1.96
N LEU A 149 14.88 20.58 -1.42
CA LEU A 149 14.60 22.01 -1.55
C LEU A 149 15.65 22.85 -0.80
N ASP A 150 16.02 22.43 0.41
CA ASP A 150 17.05 23.10 1.19
C ASP A 150 18.44 22.97 0.54
N ALA A 151 18.80 21.79 0.06
CA ALA A 151 20.08 21.58 -0.63
C ALA A 151 20.19 22.40 -1.92
N ALA A 152 19.10 22.46 -2.72
CA ALA A 152 19.07 23.26 -3.94
C ALA A 152 19.08 24.78 -3.65
N SER A 153 18.75 25.20 -2.43
CA SER A 153 18.73 26.61 -2.03
C SER A 153 20.09 27.13 -1.55
N LEU A 154 21.11 26.28 -1.40
CA LEU A 154 22.42 26.69 -0.97
C LEU A 154 23.11 27.61 -2.00
N PRO A 155 23.79 28.69 -1.56
CA PRO A 155 24.31 29.73 -2.47
C PRO A 155 25.43 29.25 -3.40
N ASN A 156 26.08 28.15 -3.10
CA ASN A 156 27.17 27.56 -3.88
C ASN A 156 26.74 26.47 -4.85
N VAL A 157 25.42 26.23 -5.00
CA VAL A 157 24.88 25.22 -5.91
C VAL A 157 24.59 25.85 -7.26
N SER A 158 25.23 25.35 -8.33
CA SER A 158 24.98 25.79 -9.69
C SER A 158 23.54 25.47 -10.13
N GLU A 159 23.02 26.21 -11.11
CA GLU A 159 21.66 25.95 -11.61
C GLU A 159 21.51 24.54 -12.20
N GLU A 160 22.54 24.04 -12.88
CA GLU A 160 22.56 22.67 -13.38
C GLU A 160 22.40 21.67 -12.23
N LYS A 161 23.19 21.84 -11.15
CA LYS A 161 23.11 20.97 -9.96
C LYS A 161 21.78 21.12 -9.23
N GLN A 162 21.20 22.32 -9.17
CA GLN A 162 19.84 22.52 -8.64
C GLN A 162 18.82 21.68 -9.41
N ARG A 163 18.88 21.68 -10.76
CA ARG A 163 17.97 20.87 -11.58
C ARG A 163 18.15 19.37 -11.37
N GLU A 164 19.38 18.90 -11.18
CA GLU A 164 19.62 17.48 -10.81
C GLU A 164 18.99 17.13 -9.47
N ILE A 165 19.25 17.96 -8.43
CA ILE A 165 18.70 17.76 -7.07
C ILE A 165 17.17 17.82 -7.07
N LEU A 166 16.57 18.71 -7.87
CA LEU A 166 15.11 18.92 -7.91
C LEU A 166 14.40 17.99 -8.90
N ASN A 167 15.10 17.02 -9.46
CA ASN A 167 14.50 16.01 -10.34
C ASN A 167 13.91 14.87 -9.51
N ILE A 168 12.60 14.72 -9.58
CA ILE A 168 11.84 13.66 -8.91
C ILE A 168 11.52 12.58 -9.96
N ARG A 169 11.95 11.34 -9.70
CA ARG A 169 11.66 10.20 -10.56
C ARG A 169 10.76 9.21 -9.87
N ILE A 170 9.76 8.74 -10.59
CA ILE A 170 8.77 7.79 -10.10
C ILE A 170 8.80 6.57 -11.02
N VAL A 171 9.04 5.39 -10.45
CA VAL A 171 9.09 4.11 -11.17
C VAL A 171 7.79 3.38 -10.95
N GLY A 172 7.01 3.23 -12.01
CA GLY A 172 5.69 2.61 -12.02
C GLY A 172 4.57 3.61 -12.31
N GLY A 173 3.93 3.49 -13.45
CA GLY A 173 2.78 4.29 -13.92
C GLY A 173 1.42 3.71 -13.52
N GLY A 174 1.37 2.89 -12.47
CA GLY A 174 0.13 2.42 -11.85
C GLY A 174 -0.50 3.49 -10.95
N ALA A 175 -1.66 3.19 -10.35
CA ALA A 175 -2.43 4.14 -9.54
C ALA A 175 -1.59 4.81 -8.44
N ILE A 176 -0.75 4.06 -7.72
CA ILE A 176 0.10 4.60 -6.64
C ILE A 176 1.10 5.63 -7.18
N GLY A 177 1.79 5.32 -8.30
CA GLY A 177 2.76 6.25 -8.90
C GLY A 177 2.10 7.51 -9.44
N ILE A 178 0.94 7.36 -10.08
CA ILE A 178 0.15 8.49 -10.59
C ILE A 178 -0.35 9.38 -9.46
N GLU A 179 -0.92 8.81 -8.40
CA GLU A 179 -1.39 9.58 -7.23
C GLU A 179 -0.24 10.27 -6.48
N ALA A 180 0.90 9.61 -6.34
CA ALA A 180 2.09 10.22 -5.76
C ALA A 180 2.61 11.39 -6.62
N THR A 181 2.63 11.22 -7.95
CA THR A 181 2.95 12.30 -8.90
C THR A 181 2.01 13.49 -8.72
N ALA A 182 0.70 13.24 -8.71
CA ALA A 182 -0.34 14.26 -8.57
C ALA A 182 -0.20 15.05 -7.25
N GLU A 183 -0.01 14.36 -6.15
CA GLU A 183 0.15 14.99 -4.83
C GLU A 183 1.47 15.75 -4.69
N LEU A 184 2.58 15.27 -5.28
CA LEU A 184 3.86 15.99 -5.32
C LEU A 184 3.77 17.25 -6.20
N TYR A 185 3.11 17.13 -7.35
CA TYR A 185 2.83 18.25 -8.23
C TYR A 185 2.01 19.35 -7.51
N ASP A 186 0.93 18.97 -6.84
CA ASP A 186 0.10 19.93 -6.09
C ASP A 186 0.87 20.53 -4.91
N CYS A 187 1.66 19.71 -4.20
CA CYS A 187 2.50 20.20 -3.11
C CYS A 187 3.44 21.30 -3.56
N TRP A 188 4.11 21.11 -4.71
CA TRP A 188 4.97 22.13 -5.30
C TRP A 188 4.15 23.36 -5.70
N ASN A 189 3.14 23.21 -6.54
CA ASN A 189 2.43 24.32 -7.16
C ASN A 189 1.52 25.11 -6.21
N GLU A 190 0.94 24.46 -5.20
CA GLU A 190 0.03 25.10 -4.25
C GLU A 190 0.73 25.67 -3.03
N SER A 191 1.94 25.18 -2.69
CA SER A 191 2.59 25.54 -1.43
C SER A 191 4.08 25.82 -1.58
N MET A 192 4.90 24.86 -2.01
CA MET A 192 6.37 24.96 -1.88
C MET A 192 6.99 26.03 -2.80
N ARG A 193 6.47 26.27 -3.99
CA ARG A 193 6.96 27.32 -4.88
C ARG A 193 6.88 28.73 -4.28
N PHE A 194 5.95 28.95 -3.34
CA PHE A 194 5.82 30.23 -2.62
C PHE A 194 6.80 30.33 -1.45
N VAL A 195 7.24 29.21 -0.90
CA VAL A 195 8.25 29.13 0.17
C VAL A 195 9.66 29.18 -0.43
N TYR A 196 9.86 28.61 -1.62
CA TYR A 196 11.13 28.55 -2.35
C TYR A 196 11.02 29.21 -3.75
N PRO A 197 10.70 30.51 -3.86
CA PRO A 197 10.41 31.16 -5.14
C PRO A 197 11.61 31.18 -6.10
N HIS A 198 12.86 31.14 -5.60
CA HIS A 198 14.09 31.09 -6.40
C HIS A 198 14.32 29.72 -7.07
N LEU A 199 13.55 28.69 -6.71
CA LEU A 199 13.59 27.36 -7.33
C LEU A 199 12.45 27.15 -8.34
N ASP A 200 11.60 28.16 -8.57
CA ASP A 200 10.49 28.04 -9.53
C ASP A 200 11.01 27.76 -10.95
N GLY A 201 10.30 26.87 -11.65
CA GLY A 201 10.69 26.39 -12.97
C GLY A 201 11.86 25.39 -13.00
N LYS A 202 12.38 24.94 -11.84
CA LYS A 202 13.50 23.98 -11.76
C LYS A 202 13.09 22.59 -11.30
N VAL A 203 11.95 22.44 -10.63
CA VAL A 203 11.41 21.14 -10.19
C VAL A 203 10.83 20.39 -11.39
N THR A 204 11.25 19.15 -11.56
CA THR A 204 10.75 18.25 -12.61
C THR A 204 10.25 16.94 -12.00
N ILE A 205 9.18 16.40 -12.56
CA ILE A 205 8.65 15.10 -12.18
C ILE A 205 8.59 14.22 -13.43
N THR A 206 9.25 13.06 -13.37
CA THR A 206 9.28 12.09 -14.48
C THR A 206 8.75 10.74 -13.98
N ILE A 207 7.79 10.16 -14.71
CA ILE A 207 7.31 8.80 -14.48
C ILE A 207 8.01 7.86 -15.46
N HIS A 208 8.58 6.78 -14.97
CA HIS A 208 9.15 5.68 -15.76
C HIS A 208 8.28 4.43 -15.60
N ASP A 209 7.84 3.85 -16.71
CA ASP A 209 7.14 2.57 -16.71
C ASP A 209 7.67 1.67 -17.82
N VAL A 210 7.83 0.38 -17.51
CA VAL A 210 8.23 -0.65 -18.49
C VAL A 210 7.10 -0.95 -19.47
N ALA A 211 5.84 -0.75 -19.08
CA ALA A 211 4.69 -0.92 -19.95
C ALA A 211 4.60 0.18 -21.02
N PRO A 212 3.95 -0.10 -22.15
CA PRO A 212 3.75 0.90 -23.22
C PRO A 212 2.70 1.96 -22.87
N SER A 213 1.98 1.80 -21.77
CA SER A 213 0.95 2.76 -21.29
C SER A 213 0.90 2.79 -19.77
N ILE A 214 0.51 3.94 -19.22
CA ILE A 214 0.22 4.11 -17.79
C ILE A 214 -1.20 3.62 -17.46
N LEU A 215 -1.49 3.36 -16.16
CA LEU A 215 -2.81 2.99 -15.67
C LEU A 215 -3.45 1.81 -16.43
N SER A 216 -2.67 0.79 -16.77
CA SER A 216 -3.10 -0.37 -17.56
C SER A 216 -4.29 -1.17 -16.96
N THR A 217 -4.66 -0.89 -15.72
CA THR A 217 -5.84 -1.47 -15.04
C THR A 217 -7.14 -0.70 -15.29
N PHE A 218 -7.05 0.48 -15.90
CA PHE A 218 -8.19 1.30 -16.33
C PHE A 218 -8.47 1.10 -17.81
N ASP A 219 -9.68 1.46 -18.25
CA ASP A 219 -10.00 1.47 -19.67
C ASP A 219 -9.08 2.45 -20.43
N LYS A 220 -8.80 2.12 -21.69
CA LYS A 220 -7.86 2.88 -22.50
C LYS A 220 -8.19 4.38 -22.56
N SER A 221 -9.47 4.73 -22.67
CA SER A 221 -9.93 6.12 -22.70
C SER A 221 -9.57 6.91 -21.44
N LEU A 222 -9.66 6.28 -20.27
CA LEU A 222 -9.27 6.87 -18.99
C LEU A 222 -7.74 6.97 -18.87
N GLY A 223 -7.01 5.99 -19.37
CA GLY A 223 -5.54 6.02 -19.45
C GLY A 223 -5.04 7.14 -20.36
N ASP A 224 -5.65 7.31 -21.52
CA ASP A 224 -5.32 8.39 -22.48
C ASP A 224 -5.64 9.77 -21.88
N TYR A 225 -6.80 9.92 -21.20
CA TYR A 225 -7.14 11.15 -20.48
C TYR A 225 -6.12 11.47 -19.39
N ALA A 226 -5.73 10.50 -18.57
CA ALA A 226 -4.74 10.68 -17.52
C ALA A 226 -3.38 11.09 -18.08
N LEU A 227 -2.97 10.49 -19.21
CA LEU A 227 -1.74 10.85 -19.91
C LEU A 227 -1.75 12.30 -20.37
N GLU A 228 -2.84 12.75 -20.98
CA GLU A 228 -3.00 14.13 -21.43
C GLU A 228 -3.04 15.10 -20.25
N SER A 229 -3.81 14.80 -19.21
CA SER A 229 -3.90 15.61 -17.98
C SER A 229 -2.53 15.82 -17.33
N LEU A 230 -1.70 14.78 -17.22
CA LEU A 230 -0.37 14.86 -16.64
C LEU A 230 0.62 15.60 -17.54
N LYS A 231 0.56 15.42 -18.88
CA LYS A 231 1.35 16.18 -19.83
C LYS A 231 1.06 17.68 -19.77
N ASN A 232 -0.21 18.07 -19.64
CA ASN A 232 -0.61 19.47 -19.47
C ASN A 232 -0.09 20.09 -18.16
N LYS A 233 0.28 19.26 -17.19
CA LYS A 233 0.95 19.63 -15.94
C LYS A 233 2.48 19.58 -16.05
N HIS A 234 3.03 19.42 -17.25
CA HIS A 234 4.47 19.29 -17.50
C HIS A 234 5.13 18.11 -16.77
N VAL A 235 4.37 17.07 -16.46
CA VAL A 235 4.92 15.78 -15.97
C VAL A 235 5.45 15.01 -17.18
N GLU A 236 6.71 14.63 -17.14
CA GLU A 236 7.31 13.79 -18.16
C GLU A 236 6.90 12.32 -17.93
N ILE A 237 6.47 11.63 -18.99
CA ILE A 237 6.07 10.22 -18.93
C ILE A 237 6.89 9.43 -19.93
N LYS A 238 7.73 8.54 -19.43
CA LYS A 238 8.60 7.63 -20.18
C LYS A 238 8.03 6.21 -20.04
N THR A 239 7.27 5.80 -21.03
CA THR A 239 6.81 4.40 -21.20
C THR A 239 7.88 3.59 -21.92
N SER A 240 7.80 2.24 -21.80
CA SER A 240 8.83 1.33 -22.33
C SER A 240 10.25 1.69 -21.83
N SER A 241 10.35 2.20 -20.60
CA SER A 241 11.58 2.60 -19.94
C SER A 241 12.08 1.49 -19.02
N HIS A 242 13.24 0.92 -19.36
CA HIS A 242 13.80 -0.24 -18.66
C HIS A 242 14.94 0.21 -17.74
N ILE A 243 14.72 0.15 -16.43
CA ILE A 243 15.73 0.51 -15.43
C ILE A 243 16.65 -0.69 -15.20
N GLU A 244 17.94 -0.50 -15.47
CA GLU A 244 18.95 -1.54 -15.33
C GLU A 244 19.56 -1.55 -13.92
N ARG A 245 19.78 -0.39 -13.33
CA ARG A 245 20.29 -0.23 -11.95
C ARG A 245 19.98 1.13 -11.37
N VAL A 246 20.10 1.23 -10.06
CA VAL A 246 19.90 2.44 -9.26
C VAL A 246 21.16 2.71 -8.44
N GLU A 247 21.65 3.95 -8.47
CA GLU A 247 22.72 4.46 -7.62
C GLU A 247 22.15 5.55 -6.69
N ALA A 248 22.94 6.08 -5.77
CA ALA A 248 22.48 7.03 -4.77
C ALA A 248 21.93 8.36 -5.34
N ASP A 249 22.37 8.73 -6.56
CA ASP A 249 22.05 10.00 -7.19
C ASP A 249 21.55 9.87 -8.64
N ALA A 250 21.43 8.65 -9.17
CA ALA A 250 20.98 8.42 -10.53
C ALA A 250 20.33 7.04 -10.71
N ILE A 251 19.39 6.95 -11.66
CA ILE A 251 19.00 5.69 -12.28
C ILE A 251 19.72 5.54 -13.62
N TYR A 252 19.88 4.28 -14.03
CA TYR A 252 20.39 3.97 -15.38
C TYR A 252 19.32 3.19 -16.12
N THR A 253 18.90 3.74 -17.25
CA THR A 253 17.93 3.11 -18.14
C THR A 253 18.63 2.62 -19.40
N LYS A 254 18.08 1.59 -20.01
CA LYS A 254 18.58 1.05 -21.26
C LYS A 254 18.51 2.07 -22.40
N GLU A 255 17.46 2.90 -22.36
CA GLU A 255 17.13 3.85 -23.43
C GLU A 255 17.92 5.16 -23.35
N ASP A 256 18.04 5.73 -22.14
CA ASP A 256 18.57 7.09 -21.91
C ASP A 256 19.91 7.12 -21.15
N GLY A 257 20.41 5.95 -20.70
CA GLY A 257 21.64 5.88 -19.90
C GLY A 257 21.45 6.44 -18.48
N ARG A 258 22.43 7.25 -18.02
CA ARG A 258 22.42 7.85 -16.67
C ARG A 258 21.44 9.01 -16.56
N LEU A 259 20.51 8.94 -15.64
CA LEU A 259 19.50 9.94 -15.36
C LEU A 259 19.57 10.36 -13.88
N PRO A 260 20.04 11.58 -13.55
CA PRO A 260 20.17 12.02 -12.17
C PRO A 260 18.80 12.22 -11.50
N TYR A 261 18.78 12.13 -10.17
CA TYR A 261 17.62 12.43 -9.36
C TYR A 261 17.99 12.96 -7.97
N GLY A 262 17.13 13.78 -7.38
CA GLY A 262 17.18 14.09 -5.96
C GLY A 262 16.25 13.18 -5.14
N MET A 263 15.16 12.72 -5.75
CA MET A 263 14.25 11.74 -5.13
C MET A 263 13.83 10.68 -6.14
N LEU A 264 13.94 9.41 -5.75
CA LEU A 264 13.45 8.27 -6.51
C LEU A 264 12.35 7.57 -5.71
N LEU A 265 11.13 7.54 -6.23
CA LEU A 265 10.01 6.82 -5.66
C LEU A 265 9.73 5.54 -6.47
N TRP A 266 9.79 4.38 -5.83
CA TRP A 266 9.53 3.09 -6.44
C TRP A 266 8.11 2.64 -6.13
N ALA A 267 7.23 2.71 -7.12
CA ALA A 267 5.80 2.46 -7.01
C ALA A 267 5.33 1.28 -7.90
N THR A 268 6.21 0.30 -8.12
CA THR A 268 5.88 -0.90 -8.90
C THR A 268 5.09 -1.91 -8.09
N GLY A 269 4.70 -3.01 -8.73
CA GLY A 269 3.80 -4.04 -8.21
C GLY A 269 4.26 -4.77 -6.95
N ASN A 270 3.55 -5.84 -6.64
CA ASN A 270 3.70 -6.63 -5.43
C ASN A 270 4.52 -7.90 -5.67
N LYS A 271 5.25 -8.34 -4.63
CA LYS A 271 5.93 -9.64 -4.52
C LYS A 271 5.26 -10.46 -3.43
N ALA A 272 5.23 -11.77 -3.57
CA ALA A 272 4.74 -12.65 -2.52
C ALA A 272 5.50 -12.44 -1.21
N ALA A 273 4.78 -12.44 -0.07
CA ALA A 273 5.40 -12.37 1.24
C ALA A 273 6.29 -13.61 1.48
N SER A 274 7.44 -13.40 2.11
CA SER A 274 8.46 -14.45 2.33
C SER A 274 7.95 -15.68 3.10
N LEU A 275 6.93 -15.52 3.95
CA LEU A 275 6.28 -16.64 4.62
C LEU A 275 5.76 -17.69 3.63
N LEU A 276 5.28 -17.26 2.45
CA LEU A 276 4.69 -18.17 1.47
C LEU A 276 5.69 -19.18 0.91
N ASP A 277 6.97 -18.85 0.92
CA ASP A 277 8.03 -19.75 0.42
C ASP A 277 8.14 -21.02 1.28
N THR A 278 7.81 -20.93 2.57
CA THR A 278 7.89 -22.05 3.52
C THR A 278 6.62 -22.90 3.62
N LEU A 279 5.50 -22.46 3.02
CA LEU A 279 4.21 -23.12 3.19
C LEU A 279 3.99 -24.24 2.16
N PRO A 280 3.64 -25.46 2.61
CA PRO A 280 3.25 -26.58 1.75
C PRO A 280 1.77 -26.42 1.32
N VAL A 281 1.49 -25.42 0.51
CA VAL A 281 0.15 -25.09 0.01
C VAL A 281 0.15 -25.00 -1.51
N LYS A 282 -1.00 -25.16 -2.13
CA LYS A 282 -1.15 -25.00 -3.58
C LYS A 282 -0.89 -23.54 -3.97
N LYS A 283 -0.10 -23.33 -5.02
CA LYS A 283 0.25 -22.02 -5.59
C LYS A 283 0.00 -22.05 -7.09
N PRO A 284 -0.26 -20.90 -7.76
CA PRO A 284 -0.41 -20.84 -9.20
C PRO A 284 0.92 -21.19 -9.90
N GLU A 285 0.83 -21.83 -11.05
CA GLU A 285 2.01 -22.18 -11.87
C GLU A 285 2.70 -20.96 -12.49
N LYS A 286 1.97 -19.88 -12.71
CA LYS A 286 2.45 -18.64 -13.34
C LYS A 286 2.01 -17.43 -12.53
N GLY A 287 2.81 -16.35 -12.61
CA GLY A 287 2.55 -15.09 -11.91
C GLY A 287 3.08 -15.07 -10.48
N MET A 288 2.51 -14.20 -9.65
CA MET A 288 2.91 -14.09 -8.24
C MET A 288 2.47 -15.35 -7.47
N PRO A 289 3.35 -16.02 -6.72
CA PRO A 289 3.04 -17.26 -6.01
C PRO A 289 2.16 -17.01 -4.78
N ARG A 290 0.88 -16.76 -5.00
CA ARG A 290 -0.14 -16.59 -3.96
C ARG A 290 -0.65 -17.94 -3.44
N ILE A 291 -1.19 -17.97 -2.23
CA ILE A 291 -1.89 -19.15 -1.69
C ILE A 291 -3.20 -19.34 -2.46
N LEU A 292 -3.40 -20.49 -3.09
CA LEU A 292 -4.67 -20.79 -3.71
C LEU A 292 -5.69 -21.28 -2.67
N THR A 293 -6.91 -20.76 -2.80
CA THR A 293 -8.05 -21.09 -1.94
C THR A 293 -9.22 -21.61 -2.78
N ASP A 294 -10.13 -22.29 -2.14
CA ASP A 294 -11.43 -22.55 -2.74
C ASP A 294 -12.36 -21.31 -2.64
N LYS A 295 -13.59 -21.44 -3.14
CA LYS A 295 -14.60 -20.37 -3.12
C LYS A 295 -15.07 -19.96 -1.72
N TYR A 296 -14.70 -20.71 -0.68
CA TYR A 296 -14.96 -20.38 0.73
C TYR A 296 -13.73 -19.78 1.43
N LEU A 297 -12.70 -19.42 0.66
CA LEU A 297 -11.39 -18.93 1.09
C LEU A 297 -10.60 -19.94 1.94
N ARG A 298 -10.92 -21.25 1.91
CA ARG A 298 -10.13 -22.28 2.58
C ARG A 298 -8.87 -22.55 1.76
N VAL A 299 -7.75 -22.69 2.44
CA VAL A 299 -6.45 -22.97 1.82
C VAL A 299 -6.47 -24.36 1.16
N LEU A 300 -5.95 -24.44 -0.05
CA LEU A 300 -5.79 -25.70 -0.76
C LEU A 300 -4.42 -26.32 -0.48
N ARG A 301 -4.41 -27.63 -0.14
CA ARG A 301 -3.19 -28.44 -0.09
C ARG A 301 -2.58 -28.59 -1.50
N PRO A 302 -1.33 -29.05 -1.61
CA PRO A 302 -0.72 -29.29 -2.93
C PRO A 302 -1.53 -30.23 -3.84
N ASP A 303 -2.28 -31.17 -3.29
CA ASP A 303 -3.17 -32.09 -3.99
C ASP A 303 -4.51 -31.46 -4.40
N GLY A 304 -4.77 -30.20 -4.01
CA GLY A 304 -6.02 -29.48 -4.28
C GLY A 304 -7.12 -29.69 -3.25
N THR A 305 -6.91 -30.49 -2.19
CA THR A 305 -7.92 -30.66 -1.14
C THR A 305 -7.95 -29.46 -0.19
N PRO A 306 -9.14 -28.94 0.20
CA PRO A 306 -9.24 -27.82 1.11
C PRO A 306 -8.88 -28.20 2.56
N MET A 307 -8.26 -27.25 3.28
CA MET A 307 -8.05 -27.36 4.73
C MET A 307 -9.25 -26.78 5.46
N GLU A 308 -9.90 -27.55 6.31
CA GLU A 308 -11.16 -27.15 6.97
C GLU A 308 -10.98 -26.01 8.01
N ASP A 309 -9.78 -25.89 8.61
CA ASP A 309 -9.50 -24.97 9.71
C ASP A 309 -8.53 -23.83 9.29
N VAL A 310 -8.18 -23.72 7.99
CA VAL A 310 -7.21 -22.75 7.52
C VAL A 310 -7.76 -21.97 6.34
N TRP A 311 -7.79 -20.65 6.47
CA TRP A 311 -8.22 -19.71 5.43
C TRP A 311 -7.07 -18.80 5.00
N ALA A 312 -7.14 -18.30 3.77
CA ALA A 312 -6.21 -17.27 3.31
C ALA A 312 -6.93 -16.15 2.56
N MET A 313 -6.45 -14.91 2.74
CA MET A 313 -7.08 -13.71 2.17
C MET A 313 -6.11 -12.54 2.00
N GLY A 314 -6.58 -11.47 1.36
CA GLY A 314 -5.77 -10.32 0.98
C GLY A 314 -4.83 -10.61 -0.19
N ASP A 315 -3.75 -9.83 -0.31
CA ASP A 315 -2.83 -9.91 -1.44
C ASP A 315 -2.04 -11.24 -1.49
N ALA A 316 -1.91 -11.90 -0.34
CA ALA A 316 -1.22 -13.20 -0.22
C ALA A 316 -2.01 -14.37 -0.83
N ALA A 317 -3.31 -14.20 -1.12
CA ALA A 317 -4.17 -15.30 -1.51
C ALA A 317 -5.04 -15.00 -2.72
N ASP A 318 -5.31 -16.05 -3.51
CA ASP A 318 -6.21 -16.00 -4.67
C ASP A 318 -7.18 -17.17 -4.67
N ILE A 319 -8.29 -17.03 -5.36
CA ILE A 319 -9.27 -18.11 -5.50
C ILE A 319 -8.90 -18.93 -6.74
N GLU A 320 -8.82 -20.24 -6.59
CA GLU A 320 -8.52 -21.12 -7.71
C GLU A 320 -9.58 -20.96 -8.81
N GLY A 321 -9.11 -20.75 -10.05
CA GLY A 321 -9.99 -20.54 -11.21
C GLY A 321 -10.66 -19.16 -11.28
N HIS A 322 -10.48 -18.29 -10.28
CA HIS A 322 -11.06 -16.95 -10.27
C HIS A 322 -10.08 -15.92 -9.66
N SER A 323 -9.13 -15.47 -10.49
CA SER A 323 -8.10 -14.53 -10.03
C SER A 323 -8.68 -13.14 -9.76
N LEU A 324 -8.33 -12.57 -8.61
CA LEU A 324 -8.72 -11.22 -8.19
C LEU A 324 -7.47 -10.33 -8.03
N PRO A 325 -7.61 -9.03 -8.35
CA PRO A 325 -6.49 -8.10 -8.20
C PRO A 325 -6.11 -7.87 -6.73
N THR A 326 -4.83 -7.53 -6.50
CA THR A 326 -4.30 -7.16 -5.16
C THR A 326 -4.74 -5.75 -4.79
N LEU A 327 -5.98 -5.59 -4.36
CA LEU A 327 -6.60 -4.32 -3.99
C LEU A 327 -7.06 -4.33 -2.54
N ALA A 328 -6.98 -3.17 -1.88
CA ALA A 328 -7.52 -2.97 -0.54
C ALA A 328 -9.00 -3.34 -0.44
N GLU A 329 -9.79 -3.07 -1.49
CA GLU A 329 -11.22 -3.41 -1.55
C GLU A 329 -11.44 -4.93 -1.57
N VAL A 330 -10.67 -5.68 -2.37
CA VAL A 330 -10.74 -7.15 -2.39
C VAL A 330 -10.38 -7.72 -1.02
N ALA A 331 -9.29 -7.23 -0.42
CA ALA A 331 -8.84 -7.65 0.90
C ALA A 331 -9.88 -7.35 1.98
N LEU A 332 -10.54 -6.19 1.91
CA LEU A 332 -11.61 -5.78 2.80
C LEU A 332 -12.82 -6.71 2.70
N GLN A 333 -13.33 -6.93 1.49
CA GLN A 333 -14.51 -7.78 1.26
C GLN A 333 -14.27 -9.23 1.67
N LYS A 334 -13.07 -9.79 1.39
CA LYS A 334 -12.68 -11.12 1.91
C LYS A 334 -12.68 -11.16 3.45
N GLY A 335 -12.14 -10.12 4.10
CA GLY A 335 -12.15 -10.02 5.57
C GLY A 335 -13.55 -9.90 6.16
N GLU A 336 -14.44 -9.14 5.54
CA GLU A 336 -15.85 -9.02 5.93
C GLU A 336 -16.61 -10.32 5.73
N TYR A 337 -16.45 -10.96 4.58
CA TYR A 337 -17.05 -12.26 4.29
C TYR A 337 -16.63 -13.29 5.32
N LEU A 338 -15.33 -13.52 5.53
CA LEU A 338 -14.87 -14.55 6.44
C LEU A 338 -15.29 -14.27 7.90
N SER A 339 -15.33 -13.01 8.32
CA SER A 339 -15.84 -12.67 9.65
C SER A 339 -17.32 -13.01 9.83
N ASN A 340 -18.14 -12.81 8.79
CA ASN A 340 -19.54 -13.16 8.81
C ASN A 340 -19.73 -14.69 8.84
N GLU A 341 -18.93 -15.43 8.04
CA GLU A 341 -18.99 -16.90 8.02
C GLU A 341 -18.58 -17.51 9.38
N LEU A 342 -17.52 -17.00 10.01
CA LEU A 342 -17.09 -17.46 11.34
C LEU A 342 -18.10 -17.10 12.46
N ASN A 343 -18.88 -16.05 12.27
CA ASN A 343 -19.85 -15.60 13.28
C ASN A 343 -21.20 -16.34 13.20
N LYS A 344 -21.58 -16.86 12.05
CA LYS A 344 -22.85 -17.58 11.90
C LYS A 344 -22.71 -19.05 12.20
N ASP A 345 -23.83 -19.71 12.51
CA ASP A 345 -23.94 -21.11 12.57
C ASP A 345 -24.61 -21.62 11.28
N GLY A 346 -24.09 -22.71 10.71
CA GLY A 346 -24.62 -23.28 9.46
C GLY A 346 -23.63 -23.36 8.33
N PRO A 347 -24.03 -23.86 7.16
CA PRO A 347 -23.13 -24.06 6.03
C PRO A 347 -22.61 -22.71 5.48
N PRO A 348 -21.34 -22.65 5.04
CA PRO A 348 -20.79 -21.43 4.45
C PRO A 348 -21.41 -21.16 3.08
N ALA A 349 -21.61 -19.87 2.76
CA ALA A 349 -21.92 -19.42 1.41
C ALA A 349 -20.61 -19.11 0.64
N PRO A 350 -20.53 -19.28 -0.68
CA PRO A 350 -19.34 -18.91 -1.44
C PRO A 350 -19.07 -17.40 -1.36
N PHE A 351 -17.77 -17.02 -1.42
CA PHE A 351 -17.38 -15.64 -1.52
C PHE A 351 -17.67 -15.11 -2.93
N GLU A 352 -18.31 -13.96 -3.00
CA GLU A 352 -18.56 -13.22 -4.24
C GLU A 352 -17.95 -11.82 -4.13
N TYR A 353 -17.02 -11.50 -5.03
CA TYR A 353 -16.44 -10.16 -5.11
C TYR A 353 -17.42 -9.21 -5.82
N LYS A 354 -17.76 -8.13 -5.15
CA LYS A 354 -18.54 -7.04 -5.73
C LYS A 354 -17.61 -5.94 -6.19
N GLN A 355 -17.37 -5.88 -7.49
CA GLN A 355 -16.51 -4.86 -8.08
C GLN A 355 -17.09 -3.47 -7.82
N LYS A 356 -16.28 -2.61 -7.22
CA LYS A 356 -16.55 -1.18 -7.07
C LYS A 356 -15.76 -0.39 -8.11
N SER A 357 -16.11 0.89 -8.26
CA SER A 357 -15.38 1.78 -9.15
C SER A 357 -13.91 1.92 -8.74
N HIS A 358 -13.03 1.96 -9.73
CA HIS A 358 -11.63 2.31 -9.58
C HIS A 358 -11.49 3.82 -9.70
N LEU A 359 -10.70 4.43 -8.81
CA LEU A 359 -10.50 5.87 -8.80
C LEU A 359 -9.01 6.17 -8.80
N ALA A 360 -8.61 7.23 -9.50
CA ALA A 360 -7.25 7.77 -9.40
C ALA A 360 -7.26 9.29 -9.44
N TYR A 361 -6.38 9.91 -8.65
CA TYR A 361 -6.16 11.34 -8.61
C TYR A 361 -5.09 11.76 -9.60
N LEU A 362 -5.33 12.87 -10.31
CA LEU A 362 -4.44 13.38 -11.36
C LEU A 362 -3.83 14.76 -11.06
N GLY A 363 -4.10 15.35 -9.89
CA GLY A 363 -3.65 16.71 -9.52
C GLY A 363 -4.61 17.82 -9.95
N GLN A 364 -4.51 18.99 -9.31
CA GLN A 364 -5.30 20.21 -9.61
C GLN A 364 -6.82 19.97 -9.64
N HIS A 365 -7.35 19.23 -8.66
CA HIS A 365 -8.77 18.90 -8.58
C HIS A 365 -9.30 18.10 -9.79
N ASP A 366 -8.44 17.30 -10.41
CA ASP A 366 -8.75 16.42 -11.52
C ASP A 366 -8.60 14.96 -11.11
N GLY A 367 -9.39 14.07 -11.70
CA GLY A 367 -9.37 12.64 -11.40
C GLY A 367 -10.10 11.82 -12.46
N ILE A 368 -9.99 10.51 -12.31
CA ILE A 368 -10.68 9.51 -13.11
C ILE A 368 -11.43 8.53 -12.22
N VAL A 369 -12.58 8.10 -12.70
CA VAL A 369 -13.37 7.01 -12.12
C VAL A 369 -13.69 6.04 -13.24
N GLY A 370 -13.27 4.78 -13.07
CA GLY A 370 -13.61 3.68 -13.96
C GLY A 370 -14.52 2.66 -13.27
N GLY A 371 -15.43 2.05 -14.00
CA GLY A 371 -16.33 1.05 -13.45
C GLY A 371 -17.56 0.79 -14.32
N LYS A 372 -18.77 0.94 -13.76
CA LYS A 372 -20.02 0.79 -14.54
C LYS A 372 -20.24 1.94 -15.52
N GLU A 373 -19.85 3.12 -15.08
CA GLU A 373 -19.85 4.35 -15.88
C GLU A 373 -18.51 5.04 -15.62
N ASP A 374 -17.87 5.49 -16.68
CA ASP A 374 -16.58 6.19 -16.62
C ASP A 374 -16.83 7.69 -16.61
N TRP A 375 -16.14 8.41 -15.71
CA TRP A 375 -16.14 9.87 -15.74
C TRP A 375 -14.82 10.44 -15.24
N THR A 376 -14.56 11.71 -15.56
CA THR A 376 -13.31 12.40 -15.34
C THR A 376 -13.52 13.79 -14.75
N GLY A 377 -12.46 14.49 -14.43
CA GLY A 377 -12.50 15.90 -14.02
C GLY A 377 -12.79 16.09 -12.54
N ARG A 378 -13.37 17.27 -12.19
CA ARG A 378 -13.61 17.68 -10.81
C ARG A 378 -14.55 16.77 -10.03
N SER A 379 -15.57 16.22 -10.68
CA SER A 379 -16.49 15.27 -10.03
C SER A 379 -15.82 13.96 -9.66
N ALA A 380 -14.92 13.46 -10.52
CA ALA A 380 -14.10 12.28 -10.24
C ALA A 380 -13.10 12.54 -9.09
N TRP A 381 -12.49 13.72 -9.06
CA TRP A 381 -11.66 14.15 -7.92
C TRP A 381 -12.46 14.19 -6.61
N LEU A 382 -13.68 14.75 -6.61
CA LEU A 382 -14.53 14.78 -5.41
C LEU A 382 -14.91 13.38 -4.94
N ALA A 383 -15.23 12.47 -5.88
CA ALA A 383 -15.49 11.07 -5.60
C ALA A 383 -14.27 10.37 -4.99
N TRP A 384 -13.07 10.60 -5.55
CA TRP A 384 -11.81 10.09 -5.00
C TRP A 384 -11.53 10.65 -3.60
N ARG A 385 -11.65 11.97 -3.40
CA ARG A 385 -11.39 12.64 -2.11
C ARG A 385 -12.35 12.16 -1.01
N SER A 386 -13.64 12.05 -1.30
CA SER A 386 -14.64 11.54 -0.36
C SER A 386 -14.49 10.05 -0.11
N GLY A 387 -14.22 9.27 -1.17
CA GLY A 387 -13.95 7.84 -1.09
C GLY A 387 -12.74 7.52 -0.23
N SER A 388 -11.64 8.27 -0.39
CA SER A 388 -10.42 8.07 0.42
C SER A 388 -10.67 8.31 1.92
N LEU A 389 -11.50 9.28 2.30
CA LEU A 389 -11.94 9.48 3.69
C LEU A 389 -12.81 8.32 4.20
N ALA A 390 -13.66 7.76 3.34
CA ALA A 390 -14.52 6.63 3.72
C ALA A 390 -13.73 5.37 4.09
N TRP A 391 -12.50 5.21 3.58
CA TRP A 391 -11.61 4.10 3.93
C TRP A 391 -11.17 4.11 5.40
N THR A 392 -11.12 5.28 6.06
CA THR A 392 -10.77 5.34 7.48
C THR A 392 -11.84 4.67 8.34
N ARG A 393 -11.41 3.83 9.29
CA ARG A 393 -12.30 3.08 10.18
C ARG A 393 -12.67 3.84 11.46
N SER A 394 -12.23 5.11 11.57
CA SER A 394 -12.42 5.96 12.73
C SER A 394 -13.09 7.28 12.33
N TRP A 395 -14.28 7.54 12.87
CA TRP A 395 -14.96 8.84 12.71
C TRP A 395 -14.08 10.02 13.16
N ARG A 396 -13.29 9.82 14.20
CA ARG A 396 -12.34 10.83 14.70
C ARG A 396 -11.30 11.20 13.64
N ARG A 397 -10.72 10.20 12.93
CA ARG A 397 -9.76 10.46 11.85
C ARG A 397 -10.41 11.17 10.68
N ARG A 398 -11.62 10.78 10.30
CA ARG A 398 -12.37 11.49 9.24
C ARG A 398 -12.51 12.96 9.55
N ILE A 399 -12.94 13.30 10.76
CA ILE A 399 -13.08 14.70 11.20
C ILE A 399 -11.71 15.40 11.17
N MET A 400 -10.66 14.80 11.74
CA MET A 400 -9.34 15.41 11.78
C MET A 400 -8.75 15.65 10.39
N ILE A 401 -8.91 14.70 9.45
CA ILE A 401 -8.46 14.88 8.07
C ILE A 401 -9.27 15.98 7.38
N SER A 402 -10.59 16.03 7.59
CA SER A 402 -11.45 17.10 7.03
C SER A 402 -11.07 18.48 7.55
N ILE A 403 -10.75 18.60 8.84
CA ILE A 403 -10.23 19.84 9.44
C ILE A 403 -8.88 20.20 8.83
N SER A 404 -7.99 19.21 8.62
CA SER A 404 -6.69 19.46 7.98
C SER A 404 -6.87 20.00 6.55
N TYR A 405 -7.81 19.48 5.78
CA TYR A 405 -8.13 20.00 4.45
C TYR A 405 -8.58 21.46 4.47
N MET A 406 -9.38 21.84 5.49
CA MET A 406 -9.80 23.22 5.66
C MET A 406 -8.61 24.14 5.98
N PHE A 407 -7.70 23.71 6.84
CA PHE A 407 -6.50 24.49 7.16
C PHE A 407 -5.55 24.61 5.96
N VAL A 408 -5.38 23.55 5.19
CA VAL A 408 -4.58 23.59 3.96
C VAL A 408 -5.19 24.56 2.94
N TRP A 409 -6.49 24.59 2.81
CA TRP A 409 -7.18 25.53 1.92
C TRP A 409 -6.99 26.99 2.35
N LEU A 410 -6.93 27.26 3.68
CA LEU A 410 -6.74 28.62 4.22
C LEU A 410 -5.28 29.08 4.25
N GLY A 411 -4.34 28.20 4.51
CA GLY A 411 -2.95 28.56 4.83
C GLY A 411 -1.87 27.76 4.11
N GLY A 412 -2.24 26.92 3.12
CA GLY A 412 -1.31 26.03 2.44
C GLY A 412 -0.96 24.78 3.25
N ARG A 413 -0.11 23.92 2.67
CA ARG A 413 0.32 22.64 3.28
C ARG A 413 1.34 22.89 4.39
N ASP A 414 1.16 22.24 5.54
CA ASP A 414 2.04 22.35 6.71
C ASP A 414 3.24 21.37 6.60
N ILE A 415 4.05 21.55 5.57
CA ILE A 415 5.15 20.64 5.25
C ILE A 415 6.51 21.18 5.76
N ALA A 416 6.64 22.49 5.96
CA ALA A 416 7.88 23.14 6.40
C ALA A 416 8.12 23.06 7.92
N ARG A 417 7.21 22.45 8.68
CA ARG A 417 7.37 22.25 10.13
C ARG A 417 8.01 20.89 10.40
N LYS A 418 8.97 20.89 11.33
CA LYS A 418 9.67 19.67 11.79
C LYS A 418 8.74 18.62 12.38
#